data_0a1aa7b2e6bd9eb3fdca4afec1f0c774
#
_entry.id   0a1aa7b2e6bd9eb3fdca4afec1f0c774
#
_cell.length_a   1.000
_cell.length_b   1.000
_cell.length_c   1.000
_cell.angle_alpha   90.00
_cell.angle_beta   90.00
_cell.angle_gamma   90.00
#
_symmetry.space_group_name_H-M   'P 1'
#
loop_
_entity.id
_entity.type
_entity.pdbx_description
1 polymer ?
#
loop_
_entity_poly.entity_id
_entity_poly.type
_entity_poly.pdbx_seq_one_letter_code
_entity_poly.pdbx_strand_id
1 'polypeptide(L)'
;MAKPHAVCEVELLTQGPVEFGDREHATGKVRELCELGHEPVLTAVVKLRLREDAADSLPAIAEATIDMNGVAIRAHASGDTMTEAIHRLDDRLGKRLRRHRQRLENRRHDREPEPTRSHPGYASIPRDEREVVRHKSLAMHPMTVEEAVDEMDLLDHGFYLYLDTDHDIDRVVFHNGDGTIHVVPSVVGEDLPGDTRPPIHPAPTVLNHLPLVEAEVLLDEGDEPFVFFAEPDSGRGQVLYRRFDGHYGLISPAI
;
A
#
# COMPACT_ATOMS: atom_id res chain seq x y z
N MET A 1 15.47 7.46 34.49
CA MET A 1 15.73 6.03 34.33
C MET A 1 15.02 5.58 33.06
N ALA A 2 15.76 5.29 31.99
CA ALA A 2 15.19 4.77 30.75
C ALA A 2 14.64 3.36 31.00
N LYS A 3 13.38 3.10 30.62
CA LYS A 3 12.83 1.74 30.63
C LYS A 3 13.65 0.91 29.65
N PRO A 4 14.02 -0.35 29.99
CA PRO A 4 14.63 -1.24 29.02
C PRO A 4 13.65 -1.42 27.85
N HIS A 5 14.08 -1.02 26.64
CA HIS A 5 13.35 -1.36 25.43
C HIS A 5 13.34 -2.88 25.34
N ALA A 6 12.15 -3.47 25.29
CA ALA A 6 12.01 -4.89 24.98
C ALA A 6 12.68 -5.11 23.61
N VAL A 7 13.57 -6.10 23.55
CA VAL A 7 14.25 -6.46 22.30
C VAL A 7 13.17 -6.79 21.27
N CYS A 8 13.08 -6.00 20.20
CA CYS A 8 12.14 -6.26 19.12
C CYS A 8 12.48 -7.63 18.49
N GLU A 9 11.59 -8.60 18.66
CA GLU A 9 11.70 -9.88 17.99
C GLU A 9 11.21 -9.73 16.55
N VAL A 10 12.12 -9.97 15.59
CA VAL A 10 11.81 -9.85 14.16
C VAL A 10 11.57 -11.24 13.60
N GLU A 11 10.34 -11.51 13.16
CA GLU A 11 10.00 -12.72 12.44
C GLU A 11 10.48 -12.63 10.99
N LEU A 12 11.17 -13.66 10.52
CA LEU A 12 11.70 -13.74 9.16
C LEU A 12 10.99 -14.84 8.36
N LEU A 13 10.40 -14.47 7.23
CA LEU A 13 9.81 -15.37 6.26
C LEU A 13 10.62 -15.32 4.95
N THR A 14 10.95 -16.46 4.38
CA THR A 14 11.74 -16.53 3.13
C THR A 14 11.05 -17.40 2.09
N GLN A 15 11.14 -17.00 0.82
CA GLN A 15 10.69 -17.75 -0.33
C GLN A 15 11.76 -17.74 -1.43
N GLY A 16 12.14 -18.92 -1.93
CA GLY A 16 13.27 -19.08 -2.85
C GLY A 16 14.63 -19.19 -2.15
N PRO A 17 15.73 -19.27 -2.91
CA PRO A 17 17.08 -19.50 -2.42
C PRO A 17 17.73 -18.23 -1.85
N VAL A 18 17.19 -17.69 -0.75
CA VAL A 18 17.76 -16.53 -0.08
C VAL A 18 18.96 -16.95 0.76
N GLU A 19 20.10 -16.30 0.58
CA GLU A 19 21.34 -16.60 1.31
C GLU A 19 21.23 -16.27 2.81
N PHE A 20 22.01 -16.99 3.62
CA PHE A 20 22.02 -16.79 5.07
C PHE A 20 22.45 -15.36 5.45
N GLY A 21 23.47 -14.81 4.77
CA GLY A 21 23.94 -13.44 4.99
C GLY A 21 22.87 -12.38 4.75
N ASP A 22 22.06 -12.53 3.69
CA ASP A 22 20.94 -11.61 3.40
C ASP A 22 19.83 -11.70 4.46
N ARG A 23 19.57 -12.90 5.00
CA ARG A 23 18.60 -13.10 6.08
C ARG A 23 19.01 -12.37 7.36
N GLU A 24 20.28 -12.53 7.77
CA GLU A 24 20.84 -11.82 8.93
C GLU A 24 20.86 -10.31 8.72
N HIS A 25 21.26 -9.87 7.53
CA HIS A 25 21.30 -8.45 7.17
C HIS A 25 19.91 -7.81 7.26
N ALA A 26 18.88 -8.41 6.63
CA ALA A 26 17.52 -7.89 6.67
C ALA A 26 16.95 -7.82 8.09
N THR A 27 17.15 -8.90 8.87
CA THR A 27 16.68 -8.96 10.26
C THR A 27 17.38 -7.92 11.13
N GLY A 28 18.69 -7.73 10.94
CA GLY A 28 19.49 -6.72 11.63
C GLY A 28 18.97 -5.31 11.34
N LYS A 29 18.76 -4.98 10.05
CA LYS A 29 18.24 -3.68 9.62
C LYS A 29 16.88 -3.34 10.21
N VAL A 30 15.94 -4.28 10.14
CA VAL A 30 14.61 -4.05 10.72
C VAL A 30 14.66 -3.92 12.24
N ARG A 31 15.52 -4.65 12.91
CA ARG A 31 15.75 -4.51 14.36
C ARG A 31 16.27 -3.12 14.72
N GLU A 32 17.27 -2.61 13.97
CA GLU A 32 17.78 -1.25 14.13
C GLU A 32 16.66 -0.20 13.97
N LEU A 33 15.79 -0.39 12.99
CA LEU A 33 14.64 0.50 12.76
C LEU A 33 13.61 0.44 13.90
N CYS A 34 13.35 -0.73 14.48
CA CYS A 34 12.49 -0.87 15.66
C CYS A 34 13.03 -0.07 16.86
N GLU A 35 14.35 -0.02 17.03
CA GLU A 35 14.98 0.73 18.12
C GLU A 35 14.90 2.25 17.94
N LEU A 36 14.74 2.75 16.72
CA LEU A 36 14.53 4.17 16.41
C LEU A 36 13.11 4.65 16.76
N GLY A 37 12.18 3.74 16.98
CA GLY A 37 10.79 4.05 17.38
C GLY A 37 10.72 4.56 18.81
N HIS A 38 9.87 5.56 19.06
CA HIS A 38 9.58 6.06 20.42
C HIS A 38 8.34 5.39 21.03
N GLU A 39 7.64 4.57 20.24
CA GLU A 39 6.48 3.80 20.66
C GLU A 39 6.84 2.32 20.80
N PRO A 40 6.09 1.55 21.62
CA PRO A 40 6.32 0.12 21.75
C PRO A 40 6.08 -0.58 20.41
N VAL A 41 7.04 -1.36 19.94
CA VAL A 41 6.86 -2.28 18.81
C VAL A 41 6.20 -3.55 19.33
N LEU A 42 5.03 -3.89 18.79
CA LEU A 42 4.28 -5.09 19.16
C LEU A 42 4.76 -6.31 18.35
N THR A 43 4.94 -6.13 17.04
CA THR A 43 5.46 -7.16 16.14
C THR A 43 6.31 -6.53 15.04
N ALA A 44 7.27 -7.29 14.52
CA ALA A 44 8.02 -6.93 13.33
C ALA A 44 8.20 -8.19 12.47
N VAL A 45 7.84 -8.10 11.20
CA VAL A 45 7.93 -9.21 10.24
C VAL A 45 8.69 -8.76 9.02
N VAL A 46 9.67 -9.58 8.59
CA VAL A 46 10.41 -9.39 7.33
C VAL A 46 10.10 -10.56 6.40
N LYS A 47 9.82 -10.26 5.15
CA LYS A 47 9.62 -11.27 4.10
C LYS A 47 10.61 -11.02 2.98
N LEU A 48 11.41 -12.03 2.67
CA LEU A 48 12.35 -12.00 1.56
C LEU A 48 11.93 -13.03 0.51
N ARG A 49 11.84 -12.60 -0.73
CA ARG A 49 11.49 -13.47 -1.85
C ARG A 49 12.51 -13.31 -2.96
N LEU A 50 13.07 -14.41 -3.40
CA LEU A 50 13.92 -14.46 -4.58
C LEU A 50 13.23 -15.34 -5.63
N ARG A 51 12.96 -14.75 -6.81
CA ARG A 51 12.37 -15.45 -7.96
C ARG A 51 13.49 -16.03 -8.83
N GLU A 52 13.30 -17.23 -9.31
CA GLU A 52 14.29 -17.92 -10.17
C GLU A 52 14.04 -17.70 -11.66
N ASP A 53 12.91 -17.08 -12.04
CA ASP A 53 12.57 -16.86 -13.44
C ASP A 53 13.42 -15.74 -14.05
N ALA A 54 14.21 -16.11 -15.06
CA ALA A 54 15.13 -15.21 -15.79
C ALA A 54 14.44 -14.07 -16.57
N ALA A 55 13.11 -14.02 -16.59
CA ALA A 55 12.32 -12.98 -17.26
C ALA A 55 12.01 -11.77 -16.37
N ASP A 56 12.19 -11.87 -15.06
CA ASP A 56 11.92 -10.76 -14.12
C ASP A 56 13.11 -9.79 -14.07
N SER A 57 12.83 -8.53 -14.39
CA SER A 57 13.84 -7.45 -14.34
C SER A 57 14.31 -7.11 -12.92
N LEU A 58 13.58 -7.55 -11.88
CA LEU A 58 13.89 -7.32 -10.46
C LEU A 58 13.50 -8.56 -9.64
N PRO A 59 14.33 -9.62 -9.64
CA PRO A 59 13.96 -10.92 -9.06
C PRO A 59 13.91 -10.93 -7.53
N ALA A 60 14.60 -9.99 -6.87
CA ALA A 60 14.66 -9.93 -5.42
C ALA A 60 13.60 -8.95 -4.87
N ILE A 61 12.80 -9.43 -3.92
CA ILE A 61 11.77 -8.63 -3.24
C ILE A 61 11.99 -8.74 -1.73
N ALA A 62 12.09 -7.60 -1.08
CA ALA A 62 12.12 -7.47 0.37
C ALA A 62 10.91 -6.67 0.85
N GLU A 63 10.21 -7.17 1.86
CA GLU A 63 9.05 -6.56 2.48
C GLU A 63 9.21 -6.59 3.99
N ALA A 64 8.84 -5.52 4.69
CA ALA A 64 8.76 -5.52 6.14
C ALA A 64 7.51 -4.80 6.64
N THR A 65 6.99 -5.29 7.75
CA THR A 65 5.87 -4.68 8.48
C THR A 65 6.27 -4.58 9.95
N ILE A 66 6.17 -3.38 10.52
CA ILE A 66 6.39 -3.11 11.93
C ILE A 66 5.07 -2.61 12.50
N ASP A 67 4.54 -3.29 13.51
CA ASP A 67 3.40 -2.84 14.28
C ASP A 67 3.89 -2.00 15.46
N MET A 68 3.63 -0.70 15.39
CA MET A 68 3.96 0.26 16.44
C MET A 68 2.68 0.66 17.16
N ASN A 69 2.50 0.09 18.35
CA ASN A 69 1.37 0.42 19.22
C ASN A 69 -0.01 0.27 18.57
N GLY A 70 -0.18 -0.74 17.69
CA GLY A 70 -1.42 -1.00 16.96
C GLY A 70 -1.48 -0.36 15.57
N VAL A 71 -0.45 0.42 15.18
CA VAL A 71 -0.34 1.01 13.84
C VAL A 71 0.66 0.21 13.02
N ALA A 72 0.20 -0.41 11.93
CA ALA A 72 1.04 -1.19 11.04
C ALA A 72 1.76 -0.28 10.04
N ILE A 73 3.09 -0.19 10.14
CA ILE A 73 3.94 0.54 9.19
C ILE A 73 4.61 -0.48 8.29
N ARG A 74 4.34 -0.39 7.00
CA ARG A 74 4.81 -1.36 6.00
C ARG A 74 5.64 -0.67 4.93
N ALA A 75 6.65 -1.39 4.44
CA ALA A 75 7.38 -1.02 3.23
C ALA A 75 7.74 -2.28 2.44
N HIS A 76 7.88 -2.12 1.13
CA HIS A 76 8.42 -3.15 0.24
C HIS A 76 9.39 -2.52 -0.75
N ALA A 77 10.33 -3.31 -1.23
CA ALA A 77 11.29 -2.91 -2.24
C ALA A 77 11.70 -4.12 -3.08
N SER A 78 12.06 -3.85 -4.33
CA SER A 78 12.63 -4.83 -5.26
C SER A 78 14.00 -4.37 -5.73
N GLY A 79 14.84 -5.31 -6.14
CA GLY A 79 16.19 -5.06 -6.63
C GLY A 79 16.69 -6.18 -7.52
N ASP A 80 17.79 -5.93 -8.21
CA ASP A 80 18.49 -6.95 -9.02
C ASP A 80 19.12 -8.01 -8.12
N THR A 81 19.51 -7.63 -6.89
CA THR A 81 20.03 -8.51 -5.86
C THR A 81 19.24 -8.38 -4.57
N MET A 82 19.29 -9.41 -3.72
CA MET A 82 18.63 -9.37 -2.42
C MET A 82 19.20 -8.27 -1.52
N THR A 83 20.50 -8.09 -1.52
CA THR A 83 21.17 -7.00 -0.79
C THR A 83 20.65 -5.63 -1.21
N GLU A 84 20.48 -5.38 -2.51
CA GLU A 84 19.90 -4.12 -3.02
C GLU A 84 18.46 -3.92 -2.58
N ALA A 85 17.63 -4.98 -2.67
CA ALA A 85 16.23 -4.93 -2.20
C ALA A 85 16.16 -4.60 -0.70
N ILE A 86 17.07 -5.19 0.12
CA ILE A 86 17.14 -4.91 1.56
C ILE A 86 17.54 -3.46 1.83
N HIS A 87 18.53 -2.91 1.13
CA HIS A 87 18.93 -1.51 1.31
C HIS A 87 17.81 -0.54 0.94
N ARG A 88 17.13 -0.78 -0.18
CA ARG A 88 15.96 0.02 -0.59
C ARG A 88 14.81 -0.09 0.42
N LEU A 89 14.61 -1.29 0.99
CA LEU A 89 13.61 -1.50 2.05
C LEU A 89 13.94 -0.70 3.30
N ASP A 90 15.20 -0.75 3.77
CA ASP A 90 15.68 0.00 4.94
C ASP A 90 15.42 1.50 4.78
N ASP A 91 15.78 2.07 3.62
CA ASP A 91 15.57 3.48 3.31
C ASP A 91 14.07 3.87 3.34
N ARG A 92 13.23 3.05 2.71
CA ARG A 92 11.77 3.31 2.63
C ARG A 92 11.12 3.20 4.00
N LEU A 93 11.38 2.11 4.71
CA LEU A 93 10.81 1.87 6.04
C LEU A 93 11.27 2.93 7.04
N GLY A 94 12.55 3.30 7.01
CA GLY A 94 13.09 4.37 7.84
C GLY A 94 12.46 5.74 7.56
N LYS A 95 12.16 6.08 6.29
CA LYS A 95 11.43 7.30 5.94
C LYS A 95 10.01 7.28 6.48
N ARG A 96 9.31 6.13 6.39
CA ARG A 96 7.92 5.99 6.89
C ARG A 96 7.84 6.08 8.41
N LEU A 97 8.74 5.41 9.11
CA LEU A 97 8.85 5.52 10.56
C LEU A 97 9.10 6.96 11.02
N ARG A 98 9.98 7.69 10.33
CA ARG A 98 10.22 9.13 10.61
C ARG A 98 8.97 9.97 10.35
N ARG A 99 8.24 9.72 9.25
CA ARG A 99 6.97 10.42 8.95
C ARG A 99 5.91 10.12 9.99
N HIS A 100 5.71 8.84 10.36
CA HIS A 100 4.77 8.45 11.41
C HIS A 100 5.08 9.19 12.72
N ARG A 101 6.33 9.17 13.15
CA ARG A 101 6.79 9.94 14.31
C ARG A 101 6.48 11.44 14.19
N GLN A 102 6.81 12.04 13.04
CA GLN A 102 6.58 13.47 12.79
C GLN A 102 5.09 13.82 12.79
N ARG A 103 4.22 12.92 12.33
CA ARG A 103 2.75 13.09 12.41
C ARG A 103 2.25 13.03 13.85
N LEU A 104 2.77 12.14 14.67
CA LEU A 104 2.47 12.10 16.12
C LEU A 104 2.94 13.36 16.83
N GLU A 105 4.09 13.89 16.46
CA GLU A 105 4.63 15.14 16.95
C GLU A 105 3.87 16.35 16.37
N ASN A 106 3.46 16.30 15.08
CA ASN A 106 2.80 17.39 14.33
C ASN A 106 1.27 17.37 14.42
N ARG A 107 0.62 16.35 14.98
CA ARG A 107 -0.73 16.52 15.55
C ARG A 107 -0.76 17.68 16.56
N ARG A 108 0.41 18.24 16.84
CA ARG A 108 0.65 19.50 17.55
C ARG A 108 1.07 20.67 16.66
N HIS A 109 1.53 20.48 15.39
CA HIS A 109 1.96 21.56 14.46
C HIS A 109 2.12 21.03 13.01
N ASP A 110 1.50 21.71 12.05
CA ASP A 110 1.47 21.47 10.59
C ASP A 110 2.82 21.41 9.86
N ARG A 111 3.04 20.40 8.99
CA ARG A 111 3.93 20.52 7.79
C ARG A 111 3.85 19.32 6.81
N GLU A 112 4.09 19.61 5.51
CA GLU A 112 3.90 18.80 4.30
C GLU A 112 4.85 17.60 4.10
N PRO A 113 4.45 16.55 3.33
CA PRO A 113 5.29 15.40 2.93
C PRO A 113 5.76 15.46 1.47
N GLU A 114 6.95 14.90 1.18
CA GLU A 114 7.52 14.70 -0.16
C GLU A 114 7.18 13.32 -0.77
N PRO A 115 6.95 13.21 -2.09
CA PRO A 115 6.57 11.97 -2.75
C PRO A 115 7.73 11.21 -3.41
N THR A 116 7.72 9.88 -3.37
CA THR A 116 8.50 9.04 -4.32
C THR A 116 7.91 7.65 -4.42
N ARG A 117 7.49 7.22 -5.60
CA ARG A 117 7.08 5.84 -5.89
C ARG A 117 7.58 5.37 -7.26
N SER A 118 8.14 4.17 -7.29
CA SER A 118 8.34 3.37 -8.49
C SER A 118 7.55 2.08 -8.36
N HIS A 119 6.75 1.74 -9.38
CA HIS A 119 6.03 0.48 -9.44
C HIS A 119 6.94 -0.58 -10.07
N PRO A 120 7.04 -1.79 -9.49
CA PRO A 120 7.67 -2.93 -10.17
C PRO A 120 6.80 -3.36 -11.35
N GLY A 121 7.43 -3.83 -12.42
CA GLY A 121 6.71 -4.35 -13.60
C GLY A 121 5.82 -5.55 -13.25
N TYR A 122 4.70 -5.67 -13.98
CA TYR A 122 3.79 -6.81 -13.86
C TYR A 122 4.28 -7.97 -14.73
N ALA A 123 4.08 -9.22 -14.26
CA ALA A 123 4.29 -10.39 -15.10
C ALA A 123 3.31 -10.37 -16.27
N SER A 124 3.79 -10.76 -17.47
CA SER A 124 2.95 -10.79 -18.68
C SER A 124 2.19 -12.12 -18.75
N ILE A 125 0.92 -12.10 -18.37
CA ILE A 125 -0.01 -13.20 -18.58
C ILE A 125 -0.98 -12.81 -19.70
N PRO A 126 -1.30 -13.70 -20.69
CA PRO A 126 -2.33 -13.46 -21.67
C PRO A 126 -3.66 -13.07 -21.02
N ARG A 127 -4.43 -12.18 -21.66
CA ARG A 127 -5.68 -11.65 -21.06
C ARG A 127 -6.70 -12.75 -20.74
N ASP A 128 -6.81 -13.73 -21.59
CA ASP A 128 -7.71 -14.88 -21.48
C ASP A 128 -7.32 -15.90 -20.40
N GLU A 129 -6.11 -15.79 -19.84
CA GLU A 129 -5.62 -16.60 -18.73
C GLU A 129 -5.63 -15.86 -17.39
N ARG A 130 -6.03 -14.57 -17.36
CA ARG A 130 -6.09 -13.77 -16.14
C ARG A 130 -7.35 -14.09 -15.36
N GLU A 131 -7.19 -14.26 -14.05
CA GLU A 131 -8.28 -14.57 -13.14
C GLU A 131 -8.17 -13.76 -11.86
N VAL A 132 -9.30 -13.55 -11.17
CA VAL A 132 -9.30 -13.01 -9.80
C VAL A 132 -8.83 -14.10 -8.84
N VAL A 133 -7.52 -14.17 -8.60
CA VAL A 133 -6.90 -15.18 -7.73
C VAL A 133 -6.85 -14.75 -6.26
N ARG A 134 -7.23 -13.51 -5.94
CA ARG A 134 -7.28 -12.99 -4.57
C ARG A 134 -8.49 -12.11 -4.37
N HIS A 135 -9.35 -12.49 -3.44
CA HIS A 135 -10.44 -11.66 -2.95
C HIS A 135 -10.18 -11.29 -1.48
N LYS A 136 -10.23 -10.01 -1.17
CA LYS A 136 -10.15 -9.50 0.20
C LYS A 136 -11.43 -8.77 0.54
N SER A 137 -12.13 -9.22 1.58
CA SER A 137 -13.20 -8.45 2.20
C SER A 137 -12.65 -7.67 3.39
N LEU A 138 -12.87 -6.37 3.41
CA LEU A 138 -12.37 -5.47 4.44
C LEU A 138 -13.51 -4.95 5.31
N ALA A 139 -13.36 -5.05 6.63
CA ALA A 139 -14.21 -4.31 7.54
C ALA A 139 -13.87 -2.82 7.38
N MET A 140 -14.83 -2.06 6.85
CA MET A 140 -14.66 -0.64 6.59
C MET A 140 -15.02 0.14 7.85
N HIS A 141 -14.15 1.05 8.25
CA HIS A 141 -14.44 2.04 9.30
C HIS A 141 -14.62 3.39 8.60
N PRO A 142 -15.64 4.19 9.00
CA PRO A 142 -15.79 5.54 8.51
C PRO A 142 -14.55 6.37 8.85
N MET A 143 -14.01 7.09 7.86
CA MET A 143 -12.85 7.96 8.02
C MET A 143 -12.91 9.13 7.05
N THR A 144 -12.16 10.18 7.33
CA THR A 144 -11.99 11.30 6.41
C THR A 144 -11.03 10.94 5.29
N VAL A 145 -11.03 11.74 4.22
CA VAL A 145 -10.10 11.54 3.11
C VAL A 145 -8.64 11.69 3.54
N GLU A 146 -8.32 12.60 4.48
CA GLU A 146 -6.98 12.77 5.02
C GLU A 146 -6.53 11.54 5.82
N GLU A 147 -7.42 10.97 6.63
CA GLU A 147 -7.14 9.73 7.37
C GLU A 147 -6.89 8.57 6.40
N ALA A 148 -7.67 8.48 5.31
CA ALA A 148 -7.48 7.47 4.28
C ALA A 148 -6.13 7.62 3.54
N VAL A 149 -5.69 8.85 3.27
CA VAL A 149 -4.35 9.14 2.72
C VAL A 149 -3.25 8.71 3.70
N ASP A 150 -3.44 8.99 4.99
CA ASP A 150 -2.48 8.58 6.00
C ASP A 150 -2.34 7.06 6.10
N GLU A 151 -3.45 6.33 6.07
CA GLU A 151 -3.46 4.86 6.06
C GLU A 151 -2.83 4.30 4.76
N MET A 152 -3.16 4.88 3.61
CA MET A 152 -2.56 4.52 2.32
C MET A 152 -1.03 4.62 2.37
N ASP A 153 -0.53 5.73 2.93
CA ASP A 153 0.90 5.98 3.04
C ASP A 153 1.59 5.06 4.05
N LEU A 154 0.98 4.81 5.20
CA LEU A 154 1.54 3.91 6.23
C LEU A 154 1.66 2.48 5.73
N LEU A 155 0.65 2.02 4.96
CA LEU A 155 0.60 0.65 4.43
C LEU A 155 1.38 0.46 3.13
N ASP A 156 2.00 1.51 2.58
CA ASP A 156 2.67 1.48 1.26
C ASP A 156 1.76 1.03 0.12
N HIS A 157 0.52 1.44 0.17
CA HIS A 157 -0.44 1.15 -0.87
C HIS A 157 -0.42 2.22 -1.97
N GLY A 158 -0.61 1.83 -3.22
CA GLY A 158 -0.80 2.75 -4.35
C GLY A 158 -2.18 3.41 -4.32
N PHE A 159 -3.15 2.74 -3.69
CA PHE A 159 -4.52 3.20 -3.48
C PHE A 159 -5.06 2.68 -2.15
N TYR A 160 -6.14 3.28 -1.67
CA TYR A 160 -6.82 2.88 -0.44
C TYR A 160 -8.34 3.03 -0.59
N LEU A 161 -9.08 1.93 -0.35
CA LEU A 161 -10.54 1.91 -0.32
C LEU A 161 -11.01 2.22 1.11
N TYR A 162 -11.91 3.19 1.28
CA TYR A 162 -12.43 3.61 2.57
C TYR A 162 -13.91 3.99 2.50
N LEU A 163 -14.57 4.01 3.64
CA LEU A 163 -15.92 4.54 3.80
C LEU A 163 -15.80 6.02 4.20
N ASP A 164 -16.27 6.91 3.33
CA ASP A 164 -16.24 8.35 3.58
C ASP A 164 -17.24 8.72 4.68
N THR A 165 -16.74 9.32 5.75
CA THR A 165 -17.55 9.69 6.93
C THR A 165 -18.54 10.83 6.63
N ASP A 166 -18.24 11.69 5.67
CA ASP A 166 -19.04 12.87 5.35
C ASP A 166 -20.24 12.53 4.46
N HIS A 167 -20.10 11.49 3.61
CA HIS A 167 -21.09 11.12 2.61
C HIS A 167 -21.65 9.71 2.79
N ASP A 168 -21.11 8.89 3.70
CA ASP A 168 -21.49 7.49 3.92
C ASP A 168 -21.43 6.64 2.64
N ILE A 169 -20.40 6.84 1.84
CA ILE A 169 -20.16 6.12 0.57
C ILE A 169 -18.74 5.56 0.52
N ASP A 170 -18.58 4.48 -0.23
CA ASP A 170 -17.26 3.92 -0.49
C ASP A 170 -16.50 4.81 -1.48
N ARG A 171 -15.24 5.12 -1.15
CA ARG A 171 -14.34 5.94 -1.98
C ARG A 171 -12.96 5.32 -2.08
N VAL A 172 -12.22 5.75 -3.08
CA VAL A 172 -10.81 5.39 -3.25
C VAL A 172 -9.96 6.66 -3.35
N VAL A 173 -8.91 6.70 -2.52
CA VAL A 173 -7.79 7.63 -2.71
C VAL A 173 -6.62 6.88 -3.33
N PHE A 174 -5.81 7.54 -4.14
CA PHE A 174 -4.67 6.92 -4.78
C PHE A 174 -3.58 7.94 -5.13
N HIS A 175 -2.36 7.44 -5.28
CA HIS A 175 -1.28 8.22 -5.86
C HIS A 175 -1.30 8.12 -7.37
N ASN A 176 -1.37 9.26 -8.04
CA ASN A 176 -1.17 9.34 -9.48
C ASN A 176 0.32 9.10 -9.83
N GLY A 177 0.60 8.82 -11.11
CA GLY A 177 1.96 8.55 -11.61
C GLY A 177 2.96 9.70 -11.37
N ASP A 178 2.50 10.94 -11.24
CA ASP A 178 3.28 12.12 -10.91
C ASP A 178 3.49 12.34 -9.39
N GLY A 179 2.87 11.48 -8.56
CA GLY A 179 2.97 11.54 -7.10
C GLY A 179 1.91 12.44 -6.45
N THR A 180 1.00 13.05 -7.20
CA THR A 180 -0.16 13.76 -6.65
C THR A 180 -1.18 12.78 -6.09
N ILE A 181 -1.97 13.22 -5.11
CA ILE A 181 -3.00 12.41 -4.48
C ILE A 181 -4.34 12.75 -5.11
N HIS A 182 -5.05 11.71 -5.52
CA HIS A 182 -6.36 11.83 -6.13
C HIS A 182 -7.40 11.02 -5.36
N VAL A 183 -8.66 11.49 -5.42
CA VAL A 183 -9.83 10.74 -4.96
C VAL A 183 -10.81 10.57 -6.13
N VAL A 184 -11.41 9.39 -6.25
CA VAL A 184 -12.42 9.15 -7.27
C VAL A 184 -13.75 9.75 -6.82
N PRO A 185 -14.30 10.77 -7.53
CA PRO A 185 -15.58 11.35 -7.20
C PRO A 185 -16.74 10.40 -7.57
N SER A 186 -17.86 10.50 -6.86
CA SER A 186 -19.06 9.71 -7.14
C SER A 186 -19.81 10.22 -8.36
N VAL A 187 -19.76 11.54 -8.58
CA VAL A 187 -20.40 12.22 -9.73
C VAL A 187 -19.48 13.29 -10.29
N VAL A 188 -19.67 13.61 -11.56
CA VAL A 188 -18.91 14.69 -12.23
C VAL A 188 -19.19 16.03 -11.54
N GLY A 189 -18.13 16.75 -11.20
CA GLY A 189 -18.22 18.08 -10.58
C GLY A 189 -18.59 18.05 -9.09
N GLU A 190 -18.35 16.92 -8.43
CA GLU A 190 -18.49 16.83 -6.99
C GLU A 190 -17.50 17.76 -6.28
N ASP A 191 -18.01 18.55 -5.31
CA ASP A 191 -17.15 19.38 -4.47
C ASP A 191 -16.41 18.51 -3.46
N LEU A 192 -15.10 18.41 -3.63
CA LEU A 192 -14.22 17.76 -2.68
C LEU A 192 -13.72 18.78 -1.64
N PRO A 193 -13.32 18.34 -0.45
CA PRO A 193 -12.72 19.23 0.56
C PRO A 193 -11.57 20.03 -0.03
N GLY A 194 -11.71 21.36 -0.13
CA GLY A 194 -10.78 22.23 -0.85
C GLY A 194 -9.51 22.63 -0.10
N ASP A 195 -9.42 22.32 1.19
CA ASP A 195 -8.29 22.73 2.06
C ASP A 195 -7.66 21.53 2.78
N THR A 196 -7.46 20.45 2.01
CA THR A 196 -6.84 19.21 2.52
C THR A 196 -5.32 19.35 2.57
N ARG A 197 -4.71 18.67 3.55
CA ARG A 197 -3.25 18.57 3.66
C ARG A 197 -2.81 17.12 3.85
N PRO A 198 -2.14 16.52 2.85
CA PRO A 198 -1.69 17.11 1.56
C PRO A 198 -2.84 17.49 0.62
N PRO A 199 -2.59 18.32 -0.43
CA PRO A 199 -3.61 18.64 -1.44
C PRO A 199 -4.13 17.39 -2.11
N ILE A 200 -5.47 17.25 -2.20
CA ILE A 200 -6.14 16.11 -2.82
C ILE A 200 -6.92 16.64 -4.03
N HIS A 201 -6.78 15.95 -5.16
CA HIS A 201 -7.39 16.35 -6.42
C HIS A 201 -8.50 15.37 -6.81
N PRO A 202 -9.58 15.82 -7.49
CA PRO A 202 -10.52 14.89 -8.08
C PRO A 202 -9.86 14.09 -9.19
N ALA A 203 -10.11 12.79 -9.24
CA ALA A 203 -9.72 11.98 -10.38
C ALA A 203 -10.54 12.40 -11.63
N PRO A 204 -9.97 12.26 -12.85
CA PRO A 204 -10.70 12.57 -14.07
C PRO A 204 -11.86 11.59 -14.34
N THR A 205 -11.82 10.41 -13.73
CA THR A 205 -12.85 9.37 -13.82
C THR A 205 -13.76 9.43 -12.61
N VAL A 206 -15.05 9.13 -12.80
CA VAL A 206 -16.04 8.99 -11.72
C VAL A 206 -16.31 7.52 -11.42
N LEU A 207 -16.94 7.26 -10.28
CA LEU A 207 -17.42 5.94 -9.92
C LEU A 207 -18.39 5.39 -10.98
N ASN A 208 -18.07 4.24 -11.54
CA ASN A 208 -18.92 3.53 -12.49
C ASN A 208 -19.67 2.40 -11.80
N HIS A 209 -20.96 2.24 -12.14
CA HIS A 209 -21.76 1.09 -11.72
C HIS A 209 -21.70 0.04 -12.81
N LEU A 210 -20.92 -1.02 -12.58
CA LEU A 210 -20.71 -2.06 -13.58
C LEU A 210 -20.37 -3.41 -12.91
N PRO A 211 -20.70 -4.53 -13.57
CA PRO A 211 -20.35 -5.86 -13.07
C PRO A 211 -18.84 -6.10 -13.19
N LEU A 212 -18.34 -7.04 -12.38
CA LEU A 212 -16.93 -7.39 -12.31
C LEU A 212 -16.29 -7.68 -13.69
N VAL A 213 -17.01 -8.40 -14.56
CA VAL A 213 -16.51 -8.73 -15.91
C VAL A 213 -16.22 -7.49 -16.75
N GLU A 214 -17.03 -6.45 -16.62
CA GLU A 214 -16.80 -5.17 -17.32
C GLU A 214 -15.62 -4.41 -16.67
N ALA A 215 -15.45 -4.50 -15.35
CA ALA A 215 -14.29 -3.94 -14.67
C ALA A 215 -12.97 -4.61 -15.11
N GLU A 216 -12.97 -5.93 -15.35
CA GLU A 216 -11.84 -6.65 -15.91
C GLU A 216 -11.46 -6.14 -17.31
N VAL A 217 -12.46 -5.92 -18.17
CA VAL A 217 -12.24 -5.36 -19.50
C VAL A 217 -11.65 -3.96 -19.42
N LEU A 218 -12.20 -3.08 -18.56
CA LEU A 218 -11.68 -1.73 -18.38
C LEU A 218 -10.24 -1.72 -17.84
N LEU A 219 -9.93 -2.63 -16.91
CA LEU A 219 -8.57 -2.76 -16.38
C LEU A 219 -7.58 -3.25 -17.43
N ASP A 220 -8.03 -4.11 -18.36
CA ASP A 220 -7.20 -4.64 -19.42
C ASP A 220 -6.98 -3.68 -20.59
N GLU A 221 -7.96 -2.83 -20.87
CA GLU A 221 -7.89 -1.82 -21.93
C GLU A 221 -7.20 -0.53 -21.47
N GLY A 222 -7.25 -0.25 -20.15
CA GLY A 222 -6.64 0.93 -19.55
C GLY A 222 -5.18 0.75 -19.16
N ASP A 223 -4.51 1.86 -18.95
CA ASP A 223 -3.13 1.92 -18.44
C ASP A 223 -3.07 2.01 -16.89
N GLU A 224 -4.23 2.17 -16.26
CA GLU A 224 -4.33 2.32 -14.80
C GLU A 224 -4.05 0.98 -14.08
N PRO A 225 -3.43 1.01 -12.90
CA PRO A 225 -3.11 -0.20 -12.15
C PRO A 225 -4.33 -0.83 -11.46
N PHE A 226 -5.45 -0.13 -11.40
CA PHE A 226 -6.70 -0.58 -10.79
C PHE A 226 -7.92 0.11 -11.41
N VAL A 227 -9.10 -0.50 -11.21
CA VAL A 227 -10.42 0.08 -11.52
C VAL A 227 -11.24 0.12 -10.23
N PHE A 228 -11.79 1.29 -9.89
CA PHE A 228 -12.77 1.46 -8.83
C PHE A 228 -14.17 1.50 -9.44
N PHE A 229 -15.06 0.66 -8.95
CA PHE A 229 -16.42 0.52 -9.46
C PHE A 229 -17.41 0.16 -8.34
N ALA A 230 -18.66 0.51 -8.51
CA ALA A 230 -19.74 0.04 -7.64
C ALA A 230 -20.38 -1.21 -8.24
N GLU A 231 -20.51 -2.26 -7.45
CA GLU A 231 -21.22 -3.46 -7.85
C GLU A 231 -22.72 -3.18 -7.95
N PRO A 232 -23.38 -3.55 -9.08
CA PRO A 232 -24.77 -3.15 -9.34
C PRO A 232 -25.79 -3.64 -8.31
N ASP A 233 -25.61 -4.83 -7.75
CA ASP A 233 -26.58 -5.43 -6.82
C ASP A 233 -26.49 -4.85 -5.41
N SER A 234 -25.30 -4.56 -4.91
CA SER A 234 -25.07 -4.03 -3.57
C SER A 234 -24.91 -2.52 -3.52
N GLY A 235 -24.54 -1.90 -4.63
CA GLY A 235 -24.14 -0.49 -4.71
C GLY A 235 -22.82 -0.18 -4.02
N ARG A 236 -22.14 -1.20 -3.47
CA ARG A 236 -20.90 -1.03 -2.71
C ARG A 236 -19.70 -0.87 -3.64
N GLY A 237 -18.79 0.01 -3.27
CA GLY A 237 -17.55 0.26 -4.00
C GLY A 237 -16.56 -0.88 -3.88
N GLN A 238 -16.00 -1.32 -5.01
CA GLN A 238 -15.00 -2.38 -5.09
C GLN A 238 -13.80 -1.90 -5.89
N VAL A 239 -12.62 -2.48 -5.62
CA VAL A 239 -11.39 -2.21 -6.37
C VAL A 239 -10.86 -3.49 -6.97
N LEU A 240 -10.83 -3.53 -8.30
CA LEU A 240 -10.12 -4.54 -9.06
C LEU A 240 -8.73 -4.00 -9.42
N TYR A 241 -7.66 -4.75 -9.15
CA TYR A 241 -6.29 -4.29 -9.39
C TYR A 241 -5.41 -5.39 -10.01
N ARG A 242 -4.38 -4.96 -10.77
CA ARG A 242 -3.36 -5.88 -11.31
C ARG A 242 -2.39 -6.28 -10.21
N ARG A 243 -2.11 -7.56 -10.12
CA ARG A 243 -1.11 -8.15 -9.23
C ARG A 243 0.21 -8.32 -9.97
N PHE A 244 1.31 -8.37 -9.22
CA PHE A 244 2.65 -8.58 -9.80
C PHE A 244 2.81 -9.92 -10.52
N ASP A 245 1.98 -10.92 -10.20
CA ASP A 245 1.94 -12.21 -10.90
C ASP A 245 1.13 -12.16 -12.21
N GLY A 246 0.56 -11.02 -12.58
CA GLY A 246 -0.20 -10.78 -13.80
C GLY A 246 -1.70 -11.09 -13.70
N HIS A 247 -2.14 -11.72 -12.63
CA HIS A 247 -3.54 -11.95 -12.31
C HIS A 247 -4.20 -10.73 -11.64
N TYR A 248 -5.49 -10.85 -11.30
CA TYR A 248 -6.23 -9.81 -10.60
C TYR A 248 -6.37 -10.08 -9.10
N GLY A 249 -6.51 -8.99 -8.36
CA GLY A 249 -7.01 -8.99 -7.00
C GLY A 249 -8.24 -8.12 -6.90
N LEU A 250 -9.24 -8.57 -6.14
CA LEU A 250 -10.45 -7.84 -5.83
C LEU A 250 -10.49 -7.48 -4.35
N ILE A 251 -10.81 -6.23 -4.06
CA ILE A 251 -11.05 -5.74 -2.71
C ILE A 251 -12.50 -5.27 -2.65
N SER A 252 -13.26 -5.78 -1.66
CA SER A 252 -14.63 -5.36 -1.40
C SER A 252 -14.84 -5.05 0.08
N PRO A 253 -15.80 -4.17 0.44
CA PRO A 253 -16.26 -4.07 1.81
C PRO A 253 -16.82 -5.40 2.32
N ALA A 254 -16.57 -5.71 3.59
CA ALA A 254 -17.26 -6.81 4.26
C ALA A 254 -18.74 -6.43 4.44
N ILE A 255 -19.63 -7.40 4.17
CA ILE A 255 -21.09 -7.28 4.36
C ILE A 255 -21.42 -7.33 5.85
#